data_6c0096e475d787cbc7c90171fe3ada1c
#
_entry.id   6c0096e475d787cbc7c90171fe3ada1c
#
_cell.length_a   1.000
_cell.length_b   1.000
_cell.length_c   1.000
_cell.angle_alpha   90.00
_cell.angle_beta   90.00
_cell.angle_gamma   90.00
#
_symmetry.space_group_name_H-M   'P 1'
#
loop_
_entity.id
_entity.type
_entity.pdbx_description
1 polymer ?
#
loop_
_entity_poly.entity_id
_entity_poly.type
_entity_poly.pdbx_seq_one_letter_code
_entity_poly.pdbx_strand_id
1 'polypeptide(L)'
;MIPANKNISKIKTYVPGKSGSIKLKTKPTKLSSNESPIKFSKNTINKINKTHLDLAKYPDPECNKLKKKISELYNVNSKNIIFGNGSDELFYLISYCYLNKNLQGLYSKHGFLIYPIAINAASGRCVFAKEENFKANIDELIKKSNQNTRVCFIANPNNPTGTYLTKSEIKKLRKGLPKKCLLVIDSAYSEYVTEKDYSDSLSYAKTRNDIVVTKTFSKIFGMAALRLGWAYCPEQVVQTLNKIRPAFNINSYAQEIAINLLDDKKFLKNSITYNLYWKKWLTNKFNDLGFEVIPSVANFIMVKFKSAKQASMLADSLEKSNIFIRKLNNYKLSDCLRISIGSEKDLKKLLREVKKLQ
;
A
#
# COMPACT_ATOMS: atom_id res chain seq x y z
N MET A 1 -4.85 5.46 -36.62
CA MET A 1 -4.76 5.46 -35.15
C MET A 1 -3.35 5.91 -34.76
N ILE A 2 -3.22 6.87 -33.85
CA ILE A 2 -1.90 7.33 -33.36
C ILE A 2 -1.34 6.25 -32.41
N PRO A 3 -0.16 5.68 -32.66
CA PRO A 3 0.40 4.60 -31.82
C PRO A 3 0.93 5.16 -30.50
N ALA A 4 0.62 4.47 -29.39
CA ALA A 4 1.26 4.75 -28.11
C ALA A 4 2.71 4.24 -28.10
N ASN A 5 3.52 4.76 -27.17
CA ASN A 5 4.89 4.28 -26.98
C ASN A 5 4.89 2.76 -26.71
N LYS A 6 5.85 2.03 -27.31
CA LYS A 6 5.93 0.56 -27.23
C LYS A 6 5.97 0.01 -25.79
N ASN A 7 6.55 0.71 -24.86
CA ASN A 7 6.56 0.32 -23.44
C ASN A 7 5.17 0.45 -22.80
N ILE A 8 4.38 1.46 -23.17
CA ILE A 8 3.03 1.70 -22.64
C ILE A 8 2.06 0.66 -23.18
N SER A 9 2.10 0.36 -24.48
CA SER A 9 1.20 -0.61 -25.11
C SER A 9 1.29 -2.04 -24.51
N LYS A 10 2.40 -2.36 -23.86
CA LYS A 10 2.63 -3.65 -23.18
C LYS A 10 2.12 -3.71 -21.74
N ILE A 11 1.76 -2.56 -21.15
CA ILE A 11 1.30 -2.50 -19.77
C ILE A 11 -0.15 -3.00 -19.69
N LYS A 12 -0.40 -3.99 -18.83
CA LYS A 12 -1.77 -4.39 -18.49
C LYS A 12 -2.39 -3.34 -17.57
N THR A 13 -3.59 -2.88 -17.91
CA THR A 13 -4.33 -1.94 -17.06
C THR A 13 -4.49 -2.48 -15.64
N TYR A 14 -4.26 -1.64 -14.65
CA TYR A 14 -4.50 -1.99 -13.26
C TYR A 14 -6.01 -2.22 -13.05
N VAL A 15 -6.34 -3.40 -12.52
CA VAL A 15 -7.73 -3.73 -12.18
C VAL A 15 -7.90 -3.55 -10.68
N PRO A 16 -8.68 -2.56 -10.21
CA PRO A 16 -8.93 -2.35 -8.78
C PRO A 16 -9.76 -3.49 -8.18
N GLY A 17 -9.84 -3.54 -6.85
CA GLY A 17 -10.78 -4.44 -6.16
C GLY A 17 -12.22 -4.08 -6.52
N LYS A 18 -13.05 -5.07 -6.82
CA LYS A 18 -14.48 -4.86 -7.10
C LYS A 18 -15.17 -4.23 -5.88
N SER A 19 -16.13 -3.35 -6.12
CA SER A 19 -16.86 -2.59 -5.09
C SER A 19 -18.38 -2.66 -5.22
N GLY A 20 -18.88 -3.51 -6.11
CA GLY A 20 -20.30 -3.61 -6.42
C GLY A 20 -20.72 -2.68 -7.55
N SER A 21 -21.94 -2.88 -8.03
CA SER A 21 -22.61 -2.04 -9.05
C SER A 21 -23.56 -1.07 -8.35
N ILE A 22 -23.68 0.14 -8.89
CA ILE A 22 -24.66 1.15 -8.43
C ILE A 22 -26.11 0.65 -8.58
N LYS A 23 -26.33 -0.38 -9.41
CA LYS A 23 -27.66 -0.99 -9.65
C LYS A 23 -28.17 -1.92 -8.53
N LEU A 24 -27.36 -2.22 -7.52
CA LEU A 24 -27.75 -3.12 -6.43
C LEU A 24 -28.61 -2.38 -5.41
N LYS A 25 -29.79 -2.95 -5.10
CA LYS A 25 -30.75 -2.43 -4.10
C LYS A 25 -30.19 -2.38 -2.66
N THR A 26 -29.11 -3.11 -2.37
CA THR A 26 -28.50 -3.18 -1.04
C THR A 26 -27.04 -2.71 -1.10
N LYS A 27 -26.59 -2.06 -0.01
CA LYS A 27 -25.20 -1.62 0.12
C LYS A 27 -24.24 -2.83 0.04
N PRO A 28 -23.22 -2.81 -0.85
CA PRO A 28 -22.27 -3.90 -0.99
C PRO A 28 -21.38 -4.05 0.24
N THR A 29 -21.03 -5.29 0.56
CA THR A 29 -20.00 -5.62 1.54
C THR A 29 -18.64 -5.63 0.83
N LYS A 30 -17.89 -4.54 0.96
CA LYS A 30 -16.62 -4.34 0.25
C LYS A 30 -15.43 -4.71 1.13
N LEU A 31 -14.84 -5.87 0.87
CA LEU A 31 -13.66 -6.41 1.57
C LEU A 31 -12.46 -6.61 0.62
N SER A 32 -12.38 -5.83 -0.47
CA SER A 32 -11.46 -6.03 -1.58
C SER A 32 -10.30 -5.04 -1.65
N SER A 33 -10.33 -3.92 -0.91
CA SER A 33 -9.43 -2.77 -1.14
C SER A 33 -8.63 -2.31 0.08
N ASN A 34 -8.67 -3.08 1.19
CA ASN A 34 -7.94 -2.79 2.43
C ASN A 34 -8.26 -1.39 3.01
N GLU A 35 -9.53 -0.97 2.88
CA GLU A 35 -10.02 0.27 3.47
C GLU A 35 -10.18 0.11 4.98
N SER A 36 -10.05 1.20 5.74
CA SER A 36 -10.28 1.20 7.19
C SER A 36 -11.78 1.11 7.49
N PRO A 37 -12.22 0.19 8.36
CA PRO A 37 -13.62 0.10 8.80
C PRO A 37 -13.94 1.10 9.93
N ILE A 38 -12.93 1.73 10.51
CA ILE A 38 -13.09 2.59 11.69
C ILE A 38 -13.59 3.96 11.26
N LYS A 39 -14.67 4.40 11.91
CA LYS A 39 -15.19 5.75 11.75
C LYS A 39 -14.35 6.75 12.54
N PHE A 40 -14.21 7.94 12.01
CA PHE A 40 -13.58 9.05 12.73
C PHE A 40 -14.31 9.37 14.04
N SER A 41 -13.57 9.88 15.02
CA SER A 41 -14.17 10.36 16.27
C SER A 41 -15.12 11.51 16.01
N LYS A 42 -16.10 11.73 16.92
CA LYS A 42 -17.01 12.88 16.82
C LYS A 42 -16.23 14.20 16.74
N ASN A 43 -15.15 14.32 17.51
CA ASN A 43 -14.30 15.51 17.49
C ASN A 43 -13.65 15.72 16.12
N THR A 44 -13.07 14.66 15.54
CA THR A 44 -12.49 14.71 14.18
C THR A 44 -13.53 15.07 13.13
N ILE A 45 -14.73 14.47 13.19
CA ILE A 45 -15.85 14.80 12.29
C ILE A 45 -16.24 16.28 12.42
N ASN A 46 -16.36 16.79 13.65
CA ASN A 46 -16.68 18.19 13.89
C ASN A 46 -15.62 19.15 13.33
N LYS A 47 -14.33 18.80 13.46
CA LYS A 47 -13.24 19.58 12.86
C LYS A 47 -13.32 19.56 11.33
N ILE A 48 -13.57 18.39 10.73
CA ILE A 48 -13.75 18.25 9.28
C ILE A 48 -14.92 19.10 8.79
N ASN A 49 -16.06 19.04 9.47
CA ASN A 49 -17.26 19.81 9.09
C ASN A 49 -17.07 21.33 9.23
N LYS A 50 -16.18 21.78 10.14
CA LYS A 50 -15.81 23.18 10.30
C LYS A 50 -14.71 23.65 9.35
N THR A 51 -14.15 22.77 8.54
CA THR A 51 -13.13 23.13 7.56
C THR A 51 -13.80 23.85 6.38
N HIS A 52 -13.74 25.16 6.40
CA HIS A 52 -14.20 26.00 5.28
C HIS A 52 -13.04 26.25 4.33
N LEU A 53 -13.17 25.75 3.11
CA LEU A 53 -12.18 25.92 2.05
C LEU A 53 -12.78 26.74 0.91
N ASP A 54 -12.02 27.71 0.44
CA ASP A 54 -12.33 28.43 -0.78
C ASP A 54 -11.93 27.56 -1.98
N LEU A 55 -12.92 26.86 -2.55
CA LEU A 55 -12.69 25.92 -3.66
C LEU A 55 -12.26 26.61 -4.95
N ALA A 56 -12.36 27.93 -5.05
CA ALA A 56 -11.87 28.69 -6.20
C ALA A 56 -10.35 28.91 -6.17
N LYS A 57 -9.70 28.60 -5.05
CA LYS A 57 -8.25 28.78 -4.89
C LYS A 57 -7.48 27.48 -4.95
N TYR A 58 -6.31 27.52 -5.53
CA TYR A 58 -5.37 26.39 -5.50
C TYR A 58 -4.92 26.09 -4.06
N PRO A 59 -4.65 24.80 -3.73
CA PRO A 59 -4.06 24.43 -2.44
C PRO A 59 -2.63 24.96 -2.26
N ASP A 60 -2.10 24.90 -1.04
CA ASP A 60 -0.67 25.11 -0.81
C ASP A 60 0.16 24.08 -1.58
N PRO A 61 0.98 24.48 -2.58
CA PRO A 61 1.73 23.57 -3.43
C PRO A 61 2.81 22.79 -2.67
N GLU A 62 3.30 23.32 -1.56
CA GLU A 62 4.33 22.71 -0.72
C GLU A 62 3.78 21.96 0.47
N CYS A 63 2.46 22.06 0.73
CA CYS A 63 1.79 21.46 1.91
C CYS A 63 2.47 21.85 3.23
N ASN A 64 2.89 23.10 3.39
CA ASN A 64 3.80 23.55 4.46
C ASN A 64 3.31 23.20 5.86
N LYS A 65 2.02 23.43 6.16
CA LYS A 65 1.44 23.09 7.46
C LYS A 65 1.48 21.58 7.75
N LEU A 66 1.10 20.77 6.75
CA LEU A 66 1.12 19.30 6.87
C LEU A 66 2.56 18.78 6.95
N LYS A 67 3.49 19.34 6.15
CA LYS A 67 4.91 19.01 6.17
C LYS A 67 5.52 19.27 7.55
N LYS A 68 5.24 20.42 8.16
CA LYS A 68 5.63 20.76 9.52
C LYS A 68 5.08 19.74 10.53
N LYS A 69 3.80 19.42 10.45
CA LYS A 69 3.15 18.46 11.34
C LYS A 69 3.76 17.05 11.28
N ILE A 70 4.03 16.55 10.08
CA ILE A 70 4.70 15.25 9.88
C ILE A 70 6.14 15.31 10.39
N SER A 71 6.87 16.39 10.10
CA SER A 71 8.22 16.63 10.58
C SER A 71 8.33 16.50 12.10
N GLU A 72 7.43 17.17 12.82
CA GLU A 72 7.36 17.12 14.28
C GLU A 72 6.98 15.72 14.80
N LEU A 73 5.92 15.11 14.25
CA LEU A 73 5.39 13.83 14.72
C LEU A 73 6.38 12.68 14.55
N TYR A 74 7.07 12.62 13.41
CA TYR A 74 8.02 11.54 13.08
C TYR A 74 9.47 11.91 13.38
N ASN A 75 9.71 13.12 13.92
CA ASN A 75 11.04 13.66 14.19
C ASN A 75 11.96 13.52 12.96
N VAL A 76 11.51 14.07 11.81
CA VAL A 76 12.21 14.07 10.52
C VAL A 76 12.37 15.49 9.99
N ASN A 77 13.42 15.74 9.20
CA ASN A 77 13.61 17.05 8.58
C ASN A 77 12.55 17.27 7.48
N SER A 78 11.87 18.41 7.51
CA SER A 78 10.84 18.78 6.53
C SER A 78 11.36 18.83 5.08
N LYS A 79 12.62 19.16 4.85
CA LYS A 79 13.27 19.13 3.53
C LYS A 79 13.35 17.73 2.92
N ASN A 80 13.22 16.70 3.74
CA ASN A 80 13.22 15.29 3.33
C ASN A 80 11.84 14.74 3.05
N ILE A 81 10.78 15.58 3.10
CA ILE A 81 9.39 15.16 2.91
C ILE A 81 8.88 15.64 1.55
N ILE A 82 8.27 14.70 0.81
CA ILE A 82 7.52 14.99 -0.42
C ILE A 82 6.16 14.30 -0.37
N PHE A 83 5.14 14.96 -0.94
CA PHE A 83 3.78 14.43 -1.01
C PHE A 83 3.42 13.95 -2.41
N GLY A 84 2.53 12.95 -2.47
CA GLY A 84 1.96 12.43 -3.69
C GLY A 84 0.45 12.23 -3.56
N ASN A 85 -0.25 12.24 -4.68
CA ASN A 85 -1.68 11.92 -4.79
C ASN A 85 -1.91 10.41 -4.53
N GLY A 86 -1.78 10.02 -3.26
CA GLY A 86 -1.50 8.67 -2.80
C GLY A 86 -0.02 8.31 -2.94
N SER A 87 0.43 7.26 -2.24
CA SER A 87 1.81 6.74 -2.42
C SER A 87 2.07 6.24 -3.85
N ASP A 88 1.03 5.89 -4.59
CA ASP A 88 1.14 5.40 -5.97
C ASP A 88 1.83 6.42 -6.88
N GLU A 89 1.47 7.71 -6.80
CA GLU A 89 2.10 8.77 -7.59
C GLU A 89 3.62 8.85 -7.33
N LEU A 90 4.05 8.65 -6.08
CA LEU A 90 5.47 8.67 -5.73
C LEU A 90 6.26 7.55 -6.43
N PHE A 91 5.66 6.36 -6.61
CA PHE A 91 6.32 5.28 -7.35
C PHE A 91 6.50 5.62 -8.83
N TYR A 92 5.53 6.30 -9.45
CA TYR A 92 5.67 6.81 -10.82
C TYR A 92 6.75 7.89 -10.90
N LEU A 93 6.74 8.89 -10.02
CA LEU A 93 7.73 9.95 -9.99
C LEU A 93 9.16 9.39 -9.83
N ILE A 94 9.35 8.45 -8.87
CA ILE A 94 10.64 7.78 -8.67
C ILE A 94 11.06 7.02 -9.93
N SER A 95 10.13 6.29 -10.54
CA SER A 95 10.43 5.52 -11.74
C SER A 95 10.83 6.44 -12.92
N TYR A 96 10.10 7.52 -13.16
CA TYR A 96 10.43 8.47 -14.22
C TYR A 96 11.77 9.19 -14.01
N CYS A 97 12.13 9.50 -12.75
CA CYS A 97 13.38 10.16 -12.45
C CYS A 97 14.61 9.25 -12.51
N TYR A 98 14.45 7.96 -12.22
CA TYR A 98 15.59 7.06 -12.00
C TYR A 98 15.68 5.87 -12.95
N LEU A 99 14.70 5.67 -13.84
CA LEU A 99 14.69 4.54 -14.78
C LEU A 99 14.64 4.99 -16.23
N ASN A 100 15.18 4.17 -17.11
CA ASN A 100 15.11 4.26 -18.57
C ASN A 100 15.33 2.87 -19.18
N LYS A 101 15.38 2.77 -20.53
CA LYS A 101 15.53 1.49 -21.27
C LYS A 101 16.76 0.66 -20.88
N ASN A 102 17.81 1.26 -20.33
CA ASN A 102 19.06 0.58 -19.96
C ASN A 102 19.11 0.20 -18.48
N LEU A 103 18.21 0.75 -17.66
CA LEU A 103 18.17 0.57 -16.22
C LEU A 103 17.03 -0.35 -15.82
N GLN A 104 17.21 -1.05 -14.71
CA GLN A 104 16.20 -1.96 -14.18
C GLN A 104 15.61 -1.51 -12.85
N GLY A 105 14.30 -1.72 -12.71
CA GLY A 105 13.59 -1.70 -11.46
C GLY A 105 13.39 -3.12 -10.95
N LEU A 106 13.83 -3.38 -9.72
CA LEU A 106 13.75 -4.67 -9.04
C LEU A 106 12.60 -4.66 -8.03
N TYR A 107 11.89 -5.77 -7.90
CA TYR A 107 10.80 -5.92 -6.92
C TYR A 107 10.56 -7.39 -6.58
N SER A 108 9.80 -7.68 -5.50
CA SER A 108 9.37 -9.05 -5.16
C SER A 108 8.26 -9.53 -6.09
N LYS A 109 8.26 -10.80 -6.48
CA LYS A 109 7.36 -11.40 -7.50
C LYS A 109 5.88 -11.10 -7.25
N HIS A 110 5.44 -11.17 -5.99
CA HIS A 110 4.08 -10.88 -5.57
C HIS A 110 3.98 -9.51 -4.87
N GLY A 111 4.91 -8.58 -5.17
CA GLY A 111 4.86 -7.21 -4.71
C GLY A 111 3.70 -6.43 -5.31
N PHE A 112 3.48 -5.21 -4.82
CA PHE A 112 2.35 -4.39 -5.25
C PHE A 112 2.39 -4.09 -6.75
N LEU A 113 1.25 -4.29 -7.43
CA LEU A 113 1.13 -4.26 -8.90
C LEU A 113 1.52 -2.92 -9.53
N ILE A 114 1.54 -1.84 -8.77
CA ILE A 114 1.95 -0.52 -9.29
C ILE A 114 3.45 -0.50 -9.60
N TYR A 115 4.29 -1.26 -8.90
CA TYR A 115 5.73 -1.26 -9.16
C TYR A 115 6.08 -1.64 -10.60
N PRO A 116 5.68 -2.82 -11.13
CA PRO A 116 5.97 -3.16 -12.53
C PRO A 116 5.29 -2.20 -13.51
N ILE A 117 4.12 -1.64 -13.19
CA ILE A 117 3.46 -0.65 -14.03
C ILE A 117 4.31 0.63 -14.11
N ALA A 118 4.73 1.18 -12.98
CA ALA A 118 5.54 2.40 -12.92
C ALA A 118 6.92 2.21 -13.60
N ILE A 119 7.58 1.07 -13.36
CA ILE A 119 8.86 0.73 -14.00
C ILE A 119 8.69 0.70 -15.54
N ASN A 120 7.68 -0.01 -16.05
CA ASN A 120 7.43 -0.08 -17.49
C ASN A 120 7.03 1.29 -18.07
N ALA A 121 6.21 2.08 -17.35
CA ALA A 121 5.82 3.42 -17.80
C ALA A 121 7.03 4.33 -17.99
N ALA A 122 8.04 4.19 -17.14
CA ALA A 122 9.33 4.89 -17.27
C ALA A 122 10.29 4.23 -18.28
N SER A 123 9.84 3.27 -19.08
CA SER A 123 10.68 2.48 -20.00
C SER A 123 11.76 1.63 -19.30
N GLY A 124 11.73 1.48 -17.99
CA GLY A 124 12.66 0.65 -17.23
C GLY A 124 12.45 -0.85 -17.46
N ARG A 125 13.49 -1.63 -17.25
CA ARG A 125 13.40 -3.09 -17.31
C ARG A 125 12.88 -3.66 -16.00
N CYS A 126 11.73 -4.35 -16.02
CA CYS A 126 11.19 -5.04 -14.87
C CYS A 126 11.97 -6.31 -14.54
N VAL A 127 12.51 -6.39 -13.34
CA VAL A 127 13.13 -7.59 -12.78
C VAL A 127 12.45 -7.94 -11.46
N PHE A 128 12.07 -9.19 -11.29
CA PHE A 128 11.49 -9.64 -10.05
C PHE A 128 12.30 -10.78 -9.41
N ALA A 129 12.35 -10.81 -8.10
CA ALA A 129 12.90 -11.89 -7.30
C ALA A 129 11.79 -12.84 -6.83
N LYS A 130 12.06 -14.14 -6.81
CA LYS A 130 11.13 -15.12 -6.25
C LYS A 130 10.98 -14.91 -4.75
N GLU A 131 9.82 -15.23 -4.26
CA GLU A 131 9.51 -15.23 -2.83
C GLU A 131 9.65 -16.64 -2.25
N GLU A 132 9.80 -16.72 -0.96
CA GLU A 132 9.77 -17.96 -0.20
C GLU A 132 8.66 -17.87 0.84
N ASN A 133 7.76 -18.86 0.86
CA ASN A 133 6.60 -18.89 1.77
C ASN A 133 5.80 -17.55 1.76
N PHE A 134 5.57 -16.99 0.58
CA PHE A 134 4.87 -15.69 0.37
C PHE A 134 5.58 -14.47 0.97
N LYS A 135 6.82 -14.63 1.44
CA LYS A 135 7.67 -13.56 1.96
C LYS A 135 8.76 -13.22 0.94
N ALA A 136 9.09 -11.95 0.82
CA ALA A 136 10.18 -11.49 -0.04
C ALA A 136 11.50 -12.17 0.39
N ASN A 137 12.19 -12.81 -0.55
CA ASN A 137 13.48 -13.46 -0.30
C ASN A 137 14.61 -12.46 -0.59
N ILE A 138 15.35 -12.09 0.48
CA ILE A 138 16.42 -11.10 0.42
C ILE A 138 17.58 -11.55 -0.44
N ASP A 139 17.95 -12.82 -0.36
CA ASP A 139 19.09 -13.36 -1.11
C ASP A 139 18.76 -13.41 -2.61
N GLU A 140 17.53 -13.75 -2.98
CA GLU A 140 17.06 -13.69 -4.36
C GLU A 140 17.00 -12.25 -4.89
N LEU A 141 16.60 -11.27 -4.07
CA LEU A 141 16.63 -9.85 -4.46
C LEU A 141 18.06 -9.38 -4.73
N ILE A 142 19.00 -9.73 -3.86
CA ILE A 142 20.42 -9.37 -4.01
C ILE A 142 20.99 -10.07 -5.26
N LYS A 143 20.72 -11.36 -5.44
CA LYS A 143 21.17 -12.14 -6.60
C LYS A 143 20.63 -11.60 -7.93
N LYS A 144 19.39 -11.08 -7.97
CA LYS A 144 18.79 -10.48 -9.18
C LYS A 144 19.22 -9.04 -9.43
N SER A 145 19.85 -8.40 -8.45
CA SER A 145 20.40 -7.07 -8.62
C SER A 145 21.74 -7.09 -9.36
N ASN A 146 22.05 -6.04 -10.10
CA ASN A 146 23.33 -5.82 -10.77
C ASN A 146 23.58 -4.31 -10.91
N GLN A 147 24.68 -3.93 -11.53
CA GLN A 147 25.07 -2.51 -11.69
C GLN A 147 24.05 -1.65 -12.49
N ASN A 148 23.14 -2.26 -13.23
CA ASN A 148 22.04 -1.57 -13.92
C ASN A 148 20.80 -1.42 -13.03
N THR A 149 20.76 -2.05 -11.84
CA THR A 149 19.67 -1.89 -10.89
C THR A 149 19.72 -0.51 -10.28
N ARG A 150 18.70 0.31 -10.58
CA ARG A 150 18.64 1.71 -10.14
C ARG A 150 17.61 1.95 -9.07
N VAL A 151 16.52 1.17 -9.06
CA VAL A 151 15.47 1.22 -8.04
C VAL A 151 15.11 -0.19 -7.60
N CYS A 152 14.99 -0.42 -6.30
CA CYS A 152 14.43 -1.63 -5.71
C CYS A 152 13.20 -1.27 -4.89
N PHE A 153 12.02 -1.75 -5.31
CA PHE A 153 10.76 -1.55 -4.59
C PHE A 153 10.45 -2.74 -3.69
N ILE A 154 10.22 -2.48 -2.41
CA ILE A 154 9.80 -3.47 -1.41
C ILE A 154 8.63 -2.92 -0.60
N ALA A 155 7.49 -3.63 -0.60
CA ALA A 155 6.40 -3.37 0.33
C ALA A 155 6.69 -4.07 1.66
N ASN A 156 6.65 -3.32 2.75
CA ASN A 156 6.88 -3.85 4.08
C ASN A 156 5.97 -3.20 5.13
N PRO A 157 4.86 -3.86 5.51
CA PRO A 157 4.35 -5.19 5.11
C PRO A 157 3.95 -5.31 3.65
N ASN A 158 4.07 -6.53 3.09
CA ASN A 158 3.77 -6.78 1.68
C ASN A 158 2.26 -6.85 1.41
N ASN A 159 1.85 -6.32 0.29
CA ASN A 159 0.53 -6.50 -0.30
C ASN A 159 0.70 -7.26 -1.62
N PRO A 160 0.11 -8.48 -1.78
CA PRO A 160 -1.10 -8.95 -1.11
C PRO A 160 -0.88 -9.97 0.02
N THR A 161 0.35 -10.34 0.37
CA THR A 161 0.63 -11.50 1.22
C THR A 161 0.44 -11.22 2.72
N GLY A 162 0.64 -9.97 3.15
CA GLY A 162 0.60 -9.56 4.56
C GLY A 162 1.87 -9.89 5.35
N THR A 163 2.83 -10.57 4.73
CA THR A 163 4.13 -10.89 5.33
C THR A 163 5.00 -9.65 5.46
N TYR A 164 6.03 -9.72 6.29
CA TYR A 164 6.94 -8.59 6.51
C TYR A 164 8.40 -9.03 6.57
N LEU A 165 9.28 -8.07 6.34
CA LEU A 165 10.72 -8.16 6.54
C LEU A 165 11.08 -7.52 7.88
N THR A 166 11.95 -8.17 8.61
CA THR A 166 12.52 -7.66 9.85
C THR A 166 13.48 -6.50 9.60
N LYS A 167 13.79 -5.75 10.64
CA LYS A 167 14.79 -4.68 10.59
C LYS A 167 16.16 -5.17 10.10
N SER A 168 16.56 -6.38 10.47
CA SER A 168 17.84 -6.98 10.04
C SER A 168 17.81 -7.36 8.55
N GLU A 169 16.71 -7.92 8.07
CA GLU A 169 16.53 -8.27 6.64
C GLU A 169 16.57 -7.03 5.74
N ILE A 170 15.92 -5.92 6.14
CA ILE A 170 16.01 -4.65 5.39
C ILE A 170 17.45 -4.12 5.34
N LYS A 171 18.20 -4.20 6.45
CA LYS A 171 19.62 -3.81 6.48
C LYS A 171 20.47 -4.72 5.59
N LYS A 172 20.24 -6.05 5.62
CA LYS A 172 20.91 -7.02 4.75
C LYS A 172 20.63 -6.69 3.28
N LEU A 173 19.36 -6.45 2.93
CA LEU A 173 18.98 -6.06 1.57
C LEU A 173 19.75 -4.82 1.12
N ARG A 174 19.70 -3.71 1.92
CA ARG A 174 20.39 -2.48 1.52
C ARG A 174 21.90 -2.69 1.32
N LYS A 175 22.54 -3.48 2.21
CA LYS A 175 23.99 -3.78 2.12
C LYS A 175 24.33 -4.58 0.85
N GLY A 176 23.46 -5.49 0.41
CA GLY A 176 23.68 -6.33 -0.77
C GLY A 176 23.30 -5.68 -2.10
N LEU A 177 22.48 -4.62 -2.10
CA LEU A 177 22.13 -3.89 -3.32
C LEU A 177 23.28 -2.98 -3.79
N PRO A 178 23.42 -2.73 -5.12
CA PRO A 178 24.41 -1.81 -5.65
C PRO A 178 24.35 -0.41 -5.00
N LYS A 179 25.51 0.24 -4.85
CA LYS A 179 25.61 1.59 -4.25
C LYS A 179 24.74 2.64 -4.95
N LYS A 180 24.54 2.51 -6.28
CA LYS A 180 23.72 3.43 -7.08
C LYS A 180 22.24 3.02 -7.13
N CYS A 181 21.80 2.03 -6.36
CA CYS A 181 20.41 1.58 -6.29
C CYS A 181 19.67 2.29 -5.18
N LEU A 182 18.58 2.96 -5.50
CA LEU A 182 17.64 3.55 -4.54
C LEU A 182 16.73 2.43 -4.00
N LEU A 183 16.76 2.18 -2.68
CA LEU A 183 15.84 1.26 -2.02
C LEU A 183 14.57 2.01 -1.61
N VAL A 184 13.44 1.67 -2.21
CA VAL A 184 12.13 2.24 -1.92
C VAL A 184 11.34 1.25 -1.06
N ILE A 185 11.07 1.62 0.19
CA ILE A 185 10.34 0.83 1.16
C ILE A 185 8.93 1.40 1.27
N ASP A 186 7.95 0.66 0.74
CA ASP A 186 6.54 1.02 0.84
C ASP A 186 5.98 0.54 2.19
N SER A 187 5.83 1.47 3.10
CA SER A 187 5.37 1.25 4.48
C SER A 187 3.87 1.58 4.66
N ALA A 188 3.05 1.30 3.64
CA ALA A 188 1.62 1.63 3.65
C ALA A 188 0.81 0.98 4.78
N TYR A 189 1.32 -0.08 5.39
CA TYR A 189 0.65 -0.83 6.47
C TYR A 189 1.44 -0.78 7.78
N SER A 190 2.51 -0.01 7.87
CA SER A 190 3.45 0.00 8.99
C SER A 190 2.81 0.30 10.35
N GLU A 191 1.77 1.14 10.38
CA GLU A 191 1.10 1.54 11.61
C GLU A 191 0.27 0.40 12.24
N TYR A 192 -0.03 -0.66 11.49
CA TYR A 192 -0.74 -1.85 12.01
C TYR A 192 0.19 -2.88 12.66
N VAL A 193 1.51 -2.76 12.45
CA VAL A 193 2.49 -3.78 12.85
C VAL A 193 2.84 -3.61 14.32
N THR A 194 2.79 -4.73 15.06
CA THR A 194 3.11 -4.78 16.50
C THR A 194 4.30 -5.69 16.82
N GLU A 195 4.86 -6.34 15.83
CA GLU A 195 6.00 -7.23 15.93
C GLU A 195 7.27 -6.46 16.30
N LYS A 196 8.00 -6.94 17.32
CA LYS A 196 9.15 -6.24 17.92
C LYS A 196 10.37 -6.14 17.00
N ASP A 197 10.52 -7.08 16.10
CA ASP A 197 11.64 -7.15 15.13
C ASP A 197 11.36 -6.36 13.84
N TYR A 198 10.14 -5.81 13.71
CA TYR A 198 9.76 -4.92 12.60
C TYR A 198 10.28 -3.50 12.80
N SER A 199 10.44 -2.78 11.70
CA SER A 199 10.66 -1.33 11.68
C SER A 199 10.01 -0.75 10.41
N ASP A 200 9.39 0.41 10.53
CA ASP A 200 8.90 1.19 9.37
C ASP A 200 10.03 1.80 8.53
N SER A 201 11.27 1.53 8.92
CA SER A 201 12.51 1.95 8.27
C SER A 201 12.80 3.45 8.26
N LEU A 202 11.98 4.32 8.85
CA LEU A 202 12.25 5.77 8.90
C LEU A 202 13.56 6.07 9.63
N SER A 203 13.79 5.45 10.80
CA SER A 203 15.03 5.65 11.56
C SER A 203 16.28 5.25 10.78
N TYR A 204 16.18 4.18 9.98
CA TYR A 204 17.27 3.73 9.13
C TYR A 204 17.47 4.66 7.93
N ALA A 205 16.40 5.14 7.31
CA ALA A 205 16.46 6.07 6.18
C ALA A 205 17.11 7.41 6.58
N LYS A 206 16.91 7.89 7.83
CA LYS A 206 17.54 9.13 8.32
C LYS A 206 19.08 9.10 8.26
N THR A 207 19.68 7.94 8.32
CA THR A 207 21.14 7.76 8.31
C THR A 207 21.68 7.43 6.91
N ARG A 208 20.85 7.54 5.84
CA ARG A 208 21.18 7.05 4.51
C ARG A 208 20.74 8.00 3.41
N ASN A 209 21.53 8.03 2.33
CA ASN A 209 21.24 8.82 1.12
C ASN A 209 20.70 7.98 -0.04
N ASP A 210 20.30 6.73 0.22
CA ASP A 210 19.92 5.75 -0.79
C ASP A 210 18.65 4.96 -0.40
N ILE A 211 17.87 5.48 0.56
CA ILE A 211 16.61 4.90 1.01
C ILE A 211 15.49 5.93 0.92
N VAL A 212 14.37 5.50 0.36
CA VAL A 212 13.08 6.21 0.39
C VAL A 212 12.09 5.37 1.18
N VAL A 213 11.36 5.97 2.10
CA VAL A 213 10.25 5.34 2.81
C VAL A 213 8.97 6.04 2.44
N THR A 214 8.02 5.31 1.82
CA THR A 214 6.70 5.87 1.49
C THR A 214 5.66 5.47 2.53
N LYS A 215 4.74 6.37 2.82
CA LYS A 215 3.60 6.17 3.72
C LYS A 215 2.32 6.68 3.08
N THR A 216 1.17 6.23 3.55
CA THR A 216 -0.14 6.62 2.99
C THR A 216 -1.16 6.93 4.07
N PHE A 217 -2.03 7.88 3.79
CA PHE A 217 -3.21 8.15 4.61
C PHE A 217 -4.42 7.26 4.23
N SER A 218 -4.28 6.46 3.17
CA SER A 218 -5.38 5.62 2.65
C SER A 218 -5.74 4.42 3.53
N LYS A 219 -4.86 3.98 4.46
CA LYS A 219 -5.05 2.75 5.24
C LYS A 219 -5.49 3.08 6.66
N ILE A 220 -4.60 3.10 7.62
CA ILE A 220 -4.96 3.29 9.03
C ILE A 220 -5.69 4.62 9.30
N PHE A 221 -5.33 5.66 8.56
CA PHE A 221 -5.95 6.99 8.69
C PHE A 221 -7.33 7.11 8.03
N GLY A 222 -7.80 6.08 7.30
CA GLY A 222 -9.15 6.08 6.71
C GLY A 222 -9.42 7.10 5.60
N MET A 223 -8.38 7.70 5.02
CA MET A 223 -8.50 8.78 4.02
C MET A 223 -8.34 8.27 2.57
N ALA A 224 -8.73 7.04 2.26
CA ALA A 224 -8.51 6.46 0.94
C ALA A 224 -9.08 7.31 -0.22
N ALA A 225 -10.23 7.96 -0.01
CA ALA A 225 -10.88 8.80 -1.01
C ALA A 225 -10.13 10.13 -1.27
N LEU A 226 -9.37 10.63 -0.31
CA LEU A 226 -8.68 11.93 -0.40
C LEU A 226 -7.33 11.85 -1.12
N ARG A 227 -6.85 10.65 -1.41
CA ARG A 227 -5.67 10.41 -2.22
C ARG A 227 -4.41 11.11 -1.69
N LEU A 228 -4.03 10.89 -0.45
CA LEU A 228 -2.83 11.47 0.16
C LEU A 228 -1.81 10.39 0.55
N GLY A 229 -0.60 10.57 0.10
CA GLY A 229 0.59 9.83 0.50
C GLY A 229 1.78 10.77 0.68
N TRP A 230 2.82 10.30 1.33
CA TRP A 230 4.06 11.03 1.50
C TRP A 230 5.26 10.10 1.51
N ALA A 231 6.43 10.65 1.23
CA ALA A 231 7.68 9.94 1.39
C ALA A 231 8.67 10.75 2.21
N TYR A 232 9.45 10.03 3.02
CA TYR A 232 10.72 10.48 3.53
C TYR A 232 11.83 9.99 2.60
N CYS A 233 12.64 10.90 2.09
CA CYS A 233 13.75 10.58 1.21
C CYS A 233 14.92 11.58 1.38
N PRO A 234 16.12 11.27 0.87
CA PRO A 234 17.22 12.21 0.82
C PRO A 234 16.80 13.51 0.15
N GLU A 235 17.29 14.66 0.63
CA GLU A 235 16.91 15.99 0.10
C GLU A 235 17.14 16.08 -1.42
N GLN A 236 18.23 15.53 -1.94
CA GLN A 236 18.50 15.47 -3.37
C GLN A 236 17.43 14.69 -4.15
N VAL A 237 16.86 13.63 -3.55
CA VAL A 237 15.74 12.88 -4.16
C VAL A 237 14.49 13.75 -4.17
N VAL A 238 14.16 14.44 -3.06
CA VAL A 238 13.03 15.39 -3.01
C VAL A 238 13.15 16.44 -4.11
N GLN A 239 14.32 17.09 -4.23
CA GLN A 239 14.58 18.09 -5.28
C GLN A 239 14.40 17.52 -6.69
N THR A 240 14.85 16.29 -6.91
CA THR A 240 14.72 15.61 -8.21
C THR A 240 13.27 15.32 -8.55
N LEU A 241 12.49 14.76 -7.60
CA LEU A 241 11.08 14.44 -7.81
C LEU A 241 10.23 15.69 -8.01
N ASN A 242 10.53 16.80 -7.32
CA ASN A 242 9.83 18.07 -7.46
C ASN A 242 9.95 18.68 -8.88
N LYS A 243 10.98 18.32 -9.66
CA LYS A 243 11.11 18.80 -11.05
C LYS A 243 10.01 18.30 -11.99
N ILE A 244 9.40 17.14 -11.66
CA ILE A 244 8.35 16.52 -12.49
C ILE A 244 7.04 16.29 -11.74
N ARG A 245 7.00 16.62 -10.44
CA ARG A 245 5.76 16.52 -9.64
C ARG A 245 4.72 17.51 -10.20
N PRO A 246 3.48 17.07 -10.48
CA PRO A 246 2.43 17.98 -10.91
C PRO A 246 2.20 19.10 -9.89
N ALA A 247 2.03 20.33 -10.39
CA ALA A 247 1.74 21.46 -9.54
C ALA A 247 0.40 21.23 -8.79
N PHE A 248 0.36 21.63 -7.52
CA PHE A 248 -0.86 21.53 -6.69
C PHE A 248 -1.46 20.13 -6.59
N ASN A 249 -0.64 19.08 -6.67
CA ASN A 249 -1.09 17.68 -6.74
C ASN A 249 -1.86 17.19 -5.51
N ILE A 250 -1.77 17.87 -4.38
CA ILE A 250 -2.46 17.51 -3.14
C ILE A 250 -3.60 18.49 -2.88
N ASN A 251 -4.83 18.00 -2.88
CA ASN A 251 -6.01 18.82 -2.66
C ASN A 251 -6.09 19.38 -1.23
N SER A 252 -6.73 20.55 -1.07
CA SER A 252 -6.82 21.26 0.21
C SER A 252 -7.49 20.46 1.32
N TYR A 253 -8.54 19.69 1.01
CA TYR A 253 -9.20 18.82 2.01
C TYR A 253 -8.27 17.74 2.52
N ALA A 254 -7.47 17.13 1.65
CA ALA A 254 -6.50 16.13 2.06
C ALA A 254 -5.46 16.70 3.03
N GLN A 255 -4.98 17.93 2.76
CA GLN A 255 -4.01 18.62 3.63
C GLN A 255 -4.61 18.90 5.01
N GLU A 256 -5.75 19.55 5.09
CA GLU A 256 -6.37 19.97 6.35
C GLU A 256 -6.88 18.80 7.20
N ILE A 257 -7.51 17.79 6.57
CA ILE A 257 -8.03 16.63 7.28
C ILE A 257 -6.88 15.78 7.83
N ALA A 258 -5.78 15.63 7.08
CA ALA A 258 -4.61 14.89 7.53
C ALA A 258 -4.01 15.51 8.80
N ILE A 259 -3.88 16.83 8.89
CA ILE A 259 -3.38 17.52 10.07
C ILE A 259 -4.20 17.16 11.30
N ASN A 260 -5.54 17.20 11.18
CA ASN A 260 -6.45 16.87 12.27
C ASN A 260 -6.36 15.40 12.71
N LEU A 261 -6.17 14.48 11.76
CA LEU A 261 -6.06 13.03 12.05
C LEU A 261 -4.72 12.64 12.68
N LEU A 262 -3.64 13.31 12.33
CA LEU A 262 -2.33 13.08 12.96
C LEU A 262 -2.32 13.37 14.45
N ASP A 263 -3.22 14.23 14.93
CA ASP A 263 -3.42 14.52 16.36
C ASP A 263 -4.32 13.52 17.09
N ASP A 264 -5.11 12.72 16.35
CA ASP A 264 -6.07 11.79 16.95
C ASP A 264 -5.41 10.45 17.34
N LYS A 265 -4.53 10.47 18.35
CA LYS A 265 -3.85 9.27 18.87
C LYS A 265 -4.83 8.18 19.31
N LYS A 266 -6.03 8.57 19.81
CA LYS A 266 -7.07 7.62 20.23
C LYS A 266 -7.63 6.85 19.03
N PHE A 267 -7.87 7.55 17.93
CA PHE A 267 -8.30 6.94 16.67
C PHE A 267 -7.28 5.91 16.17
N LEU A 268 -6.00 6.25 16.16
CA LEU A 268 -4.93 5.34 15.74
C LEU A 268 -4.86 4.10 16.64
N LYS A 269 -4.86 4.29 17.96
CA LYS A 269 -4.84 3.17 18.92
C LYS A 269 -6.04 2.25 18.74
N ASN A 270 -7.24 2.81 18.59
CA ASN A 270 -8.47 2.04 18.34
C ASN A 270 -8.40 1.26 17.02
N SER A 271 -7.85 1.88 15.96
CA SER A 271 -7.68 1.23 14.65
C SER A 271 -6.75 0.02 14.74
N ILE A 272 -5.64 0.13 15.46
CA ILE A 272 -4.71 -0.98 15.68
C ILE A 272 -5.38 -2.10 16.47
N THR A 273 -5.98 -1.78 17.63
CA THR A 273 -6.64 -2.77 18.50
C THR A 273 -7.77 -3.50 17.77
N TYR A 274 -8.60 -2.77 17.03
CA TYR A 274 -9.67 -3.33 16.22
C TYR A 274 -9.13 -4.29 15.16
N ASN A 275 -8.10 -3.86 14.43
CA ASN A 275 -7.48 -4.68 13.39
C ASN A 275 -6.89 -5.98 13.96
N LEU A 276 -6.17 -5.91 15.06
CA LEU A 276 -5.58 -7.09 15.72
C LEU A 276 -6.67 -8.09 16.15
N TYR A 277 -7.73 -7.61 16.79
CA TYR A 277 -8.83 -8.46 17.24
C TYR A 277 -9.54 -9.13 16.06
N TRP A 278 -10.01 -8.37 15.09
CA TRP A 278 -10.80 -8.91 13.99
C TRP A 278 -9.96 -9.71 12.99
N LYS A 279 -8.69 -9.38 12.82
CA LYS A 279 -7.75 -10.19 12.02
C LYS A 279 -7.57 -11.57 12.66
N LYS A 280 -7.28 -11.64 13.97
CA LYS A 280 -7.15 -12.90 14.70
C LYS A 280 -8.46 -13.72 14.64
N TRP A 281 -9.61 -13.07 14.88
CA TRP A 281 -10.90 -13.70 14.79
C TRP A 281 -11.15 -14.31 13.41
N LEU A 282 -10.94 -13.54 12.35
CA LEU A 282 -11.17 -13.99 10.98
C LEU A 282 -10.21 -15.13 10.59
N THR A 283 -8.94 -15.02 10.95
CA THR A 283 -7.93 -16.07 10.73
C THR A 283 -8.35 -17.37 11.38
N ASN A 284 -8.74 -17.36 12.65
CA ASN A 284 -9.18 -18.57 13.36
C ASN A 284 -10.41 -19.18 12.68
N LYS A 285 -11.40 -18.35 12.31
CA LYS A 285 -12.63 -18.83 11.64
C LYS A 285 -12.36 -19.47 10.29
N PHE A 286 -11.41 -18.97 9.50
CA PHE A 286 -11.04 -19.62 8.24
C PHE A 286 -10.22 -20.89 8.47
N ASN A 287 -9.34 -20.92 9.47
CA ASN A 287 -8.63 -22.15 9.85
C ASN A 287 -9.59 -23.23 10.36
N ASP A 288 -10.57 -22.87 11.22
CA ASP A 288 -11.63 -23.78 11.70
C ASP A 288 -12.42 -24.41 10.54
N LEU A 289 -12.53 -23.72 9.41
CA LEU A 289 -13.17 -24.20 8.17
C LEU A 289 -12.20 -24.95 7.24
N GLY A 290 -10.99 -25.27 7.69
CA GLY A 290 -9.99 -26.04 6.95
C GLY A 290 -9.25 -25.27 5.85
N PHE A 291 -9.31 -23.93 5.83
CA PHE A 291 -8.54 -23.09 4.90
C PHE A 291 -7.15 -22.75 5.47
N GLU A 292 -6.14 -22.71 4.62
CA GLU A 292 -4.81 -22.22 4.98
C GLU A 292 -4.80 -20.68 4.96
N VAL A 293 -4.61 -20.04 6.11
CA VAL A 293 -4.46 -18.57 6.19
C VAL A 293 -2.99 -18.22 6.36
N ILE A 294 -2.46 -17.42 5.43
CA ILE A 294 -1.09 -16.95 5.48
C ILE A 294 -0.95 -15.89 6.61
N PRO A 295 0.05 -16.00 7.50
CA PRO A 295 0.28 -15.03 8.56
C PRO A 295 0.41 -13.60 8.00
N SER A 296 -0.39 -12.67 8.54
CA SER A 296 -0.45 -11.28 8.07
C SER A 296 -0.31 -10.29 9.22
N VAL A 297 0.51 -9.26 9.03
CA VAL A 297 0.63 -8.12 9.96
C VAL A 297 -0.09 -6.87 9.45
N ALA A 298 -0.72 -6.94 8.27
CA ALA A 298 -1.48 -5.85 7.66
C ALA A 298 -2.96 -5.82 8.12
N ASN A 299 -3.79 -5.01 7.44
CA ASN A 299 -5.24 -4.94 7.70
C ASN A 299 -6.07 -5.85 6.76
N PHE A 300 -5.53 -6.99 6.44
CA PHE A 300 -6.17 -8.04 5.62
C PHE A 300 -5.57 -9.40 5.95
N ILE A 301 -6.23 -10.46 5.54
CA ILE A 301 -5.68 -11.82 5.49
C ILE A 301 -5.56 -12.28 4.04
N MET A 302 -4.64 -13.19 3.77
CA MET A 302 -4.58 -13.95 2.53
C MET A 302 -4.90 -15.41 2.81
N VAL A 303 -5.89 -15.94 2.11
CA VAL A 303 -6.37 -17.31 2.25
C VAL A 303 -5.94 -18.10 1.01
N LYS A 304 -5.28 -19.23 1.21
CA LYS A 304 -4.85 -20.15 0.16
C LYS A 304 -5.84 -21.30 0.04
N PHE A 305 -6.09 -21.73 -1.18
CA PHE A 305 -7.01 -22.79 -1.57
C PHE A 305 -6.26 -23.95 -2.23
N LYS A 306 -6.87 -25.11 -2.27
CA LYS A 306 -6.30 -26.30 -2.95
C LYS A 306 -6.14 -26.09 -4.45
N SER A 307 -6.92 -25.19 -5.06
CA SER A 307 -6.83 -24.87 -6.49
C SER A 307 -7.36 -23.46 -6.83
N ALA A 308 -6.92 -22.92 -7.95
CA ALA A 308 -7.42 -21.67 -8.52
C ALA A 308 -8.94 -21.74 -8.81
N LYS A 309 -9.46 -22.93 -9.19
CA LYS A 309 -10.89 -23.17 -9.42
C LYS A 309 -11.68 -22.97 -8.15
N GLN A 310 -11.24 -23.56 -7.03
CA GLN A 310 -11.91 -23.43 -5.73
C GLN A 310 -11.91 -21.95 -5.25
N ALA A 311 -10.78 -21.27 -5.33
CA ALA A 311 -10.68 -19.86 -5.00
C ALA A 311 -11.63 -18.99 -5.83
N SER A 312 -11.69 -19.23 -7.15
CA SER A 312 -12.60 -18.49 -8.03
C SER A 312 -14.06 -18.76 -7.72
N MET A 313 -14.44 -20.02 -7.53
CA MET A 313 -15.83 -20.42 -7.21
C MET A 313 -16.32 -19.74 -5.92
N LEU A 314 -15.50 -19.73 -4.86
CA LEU A 314 -15.85 -19.03 -3.62
C LEU A 314 -16.04 -17.53 -3.86
N ALA A 315 -15.09 -16.89 -4.53
CA ALA A 315 -15.17 -15.46 -4.79
C ALA A 315 -16.38 -15.08 -5.65
N ASP A 316 -16.72 -15.89 -6.67
CA ASP A 316 -17.89 -15.67 -7.53
C ASP A 316 -19.21 -15.88 -6.81
N SER A 317 -19.29 -16.87 -5.91
CA SER A 317 -20.47 -17.11 -5.08
C SER A 317 -20.69 -15.99 -4.06
N LEU A 318 -19.61 -15.49 -3.44
CA LEU A 318 -19.69 -14.33 -2.55
C LEU A 318 -20.12 -13.06 -3.29
N GLU A 319 -19.67 -12.88 -4.53
CA GLU A 319 -20.09 -11.74 -5.37
C GLU A 319 -21.60 -11.78 -5.65
N LYS A 320 -22.19 -12.97 -5.91
CA LYS A 320 -23.64 -13.14 -6.03
C LYS A 320 -24.39 -12.74 -4.76
N SER A 321 -23.78 -12.93 -3.58
CA SER A 321 -24.29 -12.49 -2.28
C SER A 321 -23.96 -11.03 -1.94
N ASN A 322 -23.51 -10.24 -2.93
CA ASN A 322 -23.10 -8.85 -2.78
C ASN A 322 -21.95 -8.64 -1.77
N ILE A 323 -20.98 -9.58 -1.75
CA ILE A 323 -19.76 -9.54 -0.94
C ILE A 323 -18.56 -9.58 -1.89
N PHE A 324 -17.71 -8.56 -1.83
CA PHE A 324 -16.59 -8.38 -2.74
C PHE A 324 -15.27 -8.57 -1.99
N ILE A 325 -14.53 -9.62 -2.34
CA ILE A 325 -13.17 -9.92 -1.87
C ILE A 325 -12.18 -9.83 -3.04
N ARG A 326 -10.88 -9.86 -2.79
CA ARG A 326 -9.87 -9.66 -3.83
C ARG A 326 -9.37 -10.99 -4.39
N LYS A 327 -9.65 -11.27 -5.66
CA LYS A 327 -8.94 -12.30 -6.45
C LYS A 327 -7.51 -11.85 -6.74
N LEU A 328 -6.55 -12.77 -6.66
CA LEU A 328 -5.12 -12.46 -6.76
C LEU A 328 -4.47 -12.94 -8.07
N ASN A 329 -5.26 -13.21 -9.12
CA ASN A 329 -4.78 -13.66 -10.43
C ASN A 329 -3.69 -12.74 -11.01
N ASN A 330 -3.87 -11.42 -10.90
CA ASN A 330 -2.89 -10.44 -11.40
C ASN A 330 -1.58 -10.45 -10.61
N TYR A 331 -1.58 -10.98 -9.39
CA TYR A 331 -0.39 -11.22 -8.57
C TYR A 331 0.26 -12.59 -8.85
N LYS A 332 -0.27 -13.37 -9.80
CA LYS A 332 0.13 -14.77 -10.06
C LYS A 332 -0.07 -15.70 -8.85
N LEU A 333 -1.12 -15.42 -8.08
CA LEU A 333 -1.59 -16.17 -6.92
C LEU A 333 -3.07 -16.51 -7.13
N SER A 334 -3.37 -17.24 -8.20
CA SER A 334 -4.75 -17.55 -8.62
C SER A 334 -5.49 -18.49 -7.65
N ASP A 335 -4.76 -19.24 -6.85
CA ASP A 335 -5.24 -20.11 -5.77
C ASP A 335 -5.40 -19.38 -4.43
N CYS A 336 -5.19 -18.07 -4.39
CA CYS A 336 -5.31 -17.25 -3.19
C CYS A 336 -6.37 -16.16 -3.34
N LEU A 337 -6.99 -15.82 -2.20
CA LEU A 337 -7.90 -14.68 -2.06
C LEU A 337 -7.42 -13.77 -0.93
N ARG A 338 -7.50 -12.44 -1.12
CA ARG A 338 -7.22 -11.47 -0.06
C ARG A 338 -8.51 -10.87 0.46
N ILE A 339 -8.68 -10.86 1.78
CA ILE A 339 -9.86 -10.40 2.48
C ILE A 339 -9.46 -9.27 3.43
N SER A 340 -9.97 -8.07 3.19
CA SER A 340 -9.73 -6.91 4.08
C SER A 340 -10.42 -7.09 5.42
N ILE A 341 -9.83 -6.57 6.50
CA ILE A 341 -10.51 -6.48 7.80
C ILE A 341 -11.53 -5.35 7.72
N GLY A 342 -12.78 -5.72 7.54
CA GLY A 342 -13.92 -4.82 7.43
C GLY A 342 -14.62 -4.57 8.77
N SER A 343 -15.86 -4.04 8.73
CA SER A 343 -16.67 -3.92 9.93
C SER A 343 -17.06 -5.30 10.48
N GLU A 344 -17.34 -5.38 11.79
CA GLU A 344 -17.85 -6.60 12.43
C GLU A 344 -19.02 -7.21 11.65
N LYS A 345 -20.00 -6.36 11.28
CA LYS A 345 -21.17 -6.77 10.48
C LYS A 345 -20.77 -7.42 9.17
N ASP A 346 -19.81 -6.81 8.47
CA ASP A 346 -19.33 -7.30 7.16
C ASP A 346 -18.58 -8.62 7.31
N LEU A 347 -17.72 -8.76 8.32
CA LEU A 347 -16.97 -9.99 8.58
C LEU A 347 -17.89 -11.15 9.01
N LYS A 348 -18.86 -10.88 9.87
CA LYS A 348 -19.87 -11.88 10.27
C LYS A 348 -20.75 -12.31 9.09
N LYS A 349 -21.13 -11.35 8.20
CA LYS A 349 -21.86 -11.66 6.97
C LYS A 349 -21.01 -12.53 6.04
N LEU A 350 -19.74 -12.17 5.81
CA LEU A 350 -18.81 -12.97 5.02
C LEU A 350 -18.75 -14.41 5.53
N LEU A 351 -18.49 -14.60 6.84
CA LEU A 351 -18.33 -15.92 7.42
C LEU A 351 -19.59 -16.77 7.25
N ARG A 352 -20.78 -16.18 7.44
CA ARG A 352 -22.06 -16.88 7.24
C ARG A 352 -22.22 -17.39 5.81
N GLU A 353 -21.89 -16.56 4.82
CA GLU A 353 -21.99 -16.98 3.42
C GLU A 353 -20.92 -18.02 3.04
N VAL A 354 -19.69 -17.90 3.56
CA VAL A 354 -18.63 -18.92 3.36
C VAL A 354 -19.08 -20.28 3.89
N LYS A 355 -19.70 -20.34 5.08
CA LYS A 355 -20.20 -21.60 5.68
C LYS A 355 -21.31 -22.30 4.86
N LYS A 356 -22.11 -21.54 4.12
CA LYS A 356 -23.16 -22.12 3.24
C LYS A 356 -22.58 -22.77 1.98
N LEU A 357 -21.32 -22.47 1.65
CA LEU A 357 -20.66 -22.92 0.42
C LEU A 357 -19.68 -24.08 0.66
N GLN A 358 -19.56 -24.53 1.91
CA GLN A 358 -18.88 -25.77 2.31
C GLN A 358 -19.87 -26.93 2.36
#